data_cd9586b1517d15e90df1cc921aa1b4c8
#
_entry.id   cd9586b1517d15e90df1cc921aa1b4c8
#
_cell.length_a   1.000
_cell.length_b   1.000
_cell.length_c   1.000
_cell.angle_alpha   90.00
_cell.angle_beta   90.00
_cell.angle_gamma   90.00
#
_symmetry.space_group_name_H-M   'P 1'
#
loop_
_entity.id
_entity.type
_entity.pdbx_description
1 polymer ?
#
loop_
_entity_poly.entity_id
_entity_poly.type
_entity_poly.pdbx_seq_one_letter_code
_entity_poly.pdbx_strand_id
1 'polypeptide(L)'
;MQKIKATSPEAQSADLVSANIEQLKKLFPELLTESTNGVAVNVDVLKALVGDKTATDADEKYGLNWHGKRRARQLALTPSTGTLRPCPDESVDWDSTQNLMIEGDNLEVLKLLQKSYAGKVKLIYIDPPYNTGKDFVYPDNFQDNIKNYLDLTGQTEGGIKISSNTDASGRFHTEWLNMVFPRLKLARNLMTDDGLIFVSCDDSEVCNLRQLMQEVFGEENLVAQLIWKKSYGGGAKSKHVVTLHEYILCFAKNKDEVGRLELPPDPAARRYYKLIDSKHGIRGPYRLQPLSTNSNDTRENLRYSLPFDGEDVWPEKQWQWEKSRALEALSKDELVFTKKNDGWTVNYKQYLRDEDGVERGAKPFSLLEGPYTQTGTSEFAALLGDAKLFPFPKPRDLVGHLIQYANPANDFIFMDFFAGSGSSVDALLRLNSEDGGTRRFIAVQLPEPTDRSDFPVISEITRARIRKVGEELRNLSPTILQDVGFRALKLDYSNIRAWNPKPTDLAQSVIDYQDNLLEGRTESDILYELLLKLGLDLCVPIATRQLAGITLHAVGGGVLMACLAPTIDSTEVEALATGIIAWRKELAPAGDTTCVFRDSAFADDIAKTNLTAILEQHGIQNVRSL
;
A
#
# COMPACT_ATOMS: atom_id res chain seq x y z
N MET A 1 30.61 -16.41 13.51
CA MET A 1 29.17 -16.09 13.48
C MET A 1 28.97 -14.73 14.12
N GLN A 2 28.34 -13.82 13.42
CA GLN A 2 28.07 -12.48 13.94
C GLN A 2 26.72 -12.47 14.69
N LYS A 3 26.71 -12.00 15.93
CA LYS A 3 25.52 -11.95 16.78
C LYS A 3 24.63 -10.75 16.39
N ILE A 4 23.35 -11.01 16.11
CA ILE A 4 22.33 -9.97 15.89
C ILE A 4 21.90 -9.43 17.25
N LYS A 5 22.11 -8.12 17.46
CA LYS A 5 21.64 -7.40 18.65
C LYS A 5 20.43 -6.55 18.27
N ALA A 6 19.60 -6.17 19.24
CA ALA A 6 18.45 -5.29 19.00
C ALA A 6 18.82 -3.96 18.31
N THR A 7 20.06 -3.49 18.48
CA THR A 7 20.61 -2.29 17.84
C THR A 7 21.26 -2.56 16.47
N SER A 8 21.40 -3.84 16.06
CA SER A 8 21.95 -4.18 14.74
C SER A 8 20.99 -3.77 13.63
N PRO A 9 21.48 -3.33 12.46
CA PRO A 9 20.63 -2.97 11.31
C PRO A 9 19.67 -4.09 10.90
N GLU A 10 20.08 -5.35 11.08
CA GLU A 10 19.29 -6.54 10.78
C GLU A 10 18.13 -6.75 11.77
N ALA A 11 18.19 -6.16 12.95
CA ALA A 11 17.15 -6.25 13.98
C ALA A 11 16.19 -5.04 13.99
N GLN A 12 16.42 -4.05 13.12
CA GLN A 12 15.60 -2.84 13.04
C GLN A 12 14.78 -2.80 11.74
N SER A 13 13.68 -2.04 11.74
CA SER A 13 12.96 -1.70 10.52
C SER A 13 13.83 -0.81 9.61
N ALA A 14 13.35 -0.47 8.41
CA ALA A 14 14.11 0.35 7.47
C ALA A 14 14.53 1.68 8.10
N ASP A 15 15.82 2.00 8.02
CA ASP A 15 16.34 3.32 8.35
C ASP A 15 16.25 4.22 7.11
N LEU A 16 15.17 5.00 7.06
CA LEU A 16 14.90 5.90 5.94
C LEU A 16 15.87 7.07 5.88
N VAL A 17 16.49 7.46 7.00
CA VAL A 17 17.50 8.52 7.02
C VAL A 17 18.75 8.04 6.30
N SER A 18 19.25 6.86 6.66
CA SER A 18 20.41 6.24 5.97
C SER A 18 20.13 5.99 4.50
N ALA A 19 18.91 5.51 4.15
CA ALA A 19 18.53 5.31 2.77
C ALA A 19 18.51 6.63 1.96
N ASN A 20 17.99 7.71 2.53
CA ASN A 20 18.01 9.05 1.90
C ASN A 20 19.45 9.58 1.71
N ILE A 21 20.33 9.39 2.70
CA ILE A 21 21.74 9.77 2.60
C ILE A 21 22.43 8.99 1.47
N GLU A 22 22.18 7.70 1.34
CA GLU A 22 22.77 6.89 0.25
C GLU A 22 22.23 7.32 -1.13
N GLN A 23 20.98 7.74 -1.25
CA GLN A 23 20.45 8.33 -2.48
C GLN A 23 21.14 9.66 -2.82
N LEU A 24 21.29 10.55 -1.84
CA LEU A 24 22.01 11.81 -2.01
C LEU A 24 23.48 11.58 -2.40
N LYS A 25 24.14 10.57 -1.81
CA LYS A 25 25.50 10.15 -2.16
C LYS A 25 25.61 9.70 -3.62
N LYS A 26 24.64 8.97 -4.13
CA LYS A 26 24.62 8.55 -5.53
C LYS A 26 24.50 9.72 -6.50
N LEU A 27 23.71 10.73 -6.13
CA LEU A 27 23.50 11.93 -6.94
C LEU A 27 24.67 12.91 -6.85
N PHE A 28 25.19 13.13 -5.62
CA PHE A 28 26.22 14.10 -5.30
C PHE A 28 27.15 13.54 -4.22
N PRO A 29 28.18 12.74 -4.57
CA PRO A 29 29.08 12.11 -3.59
C PRO A 29 29.78 13.12 -2.66
N GLU A 30 30.03 14.33 -3.14
CA GLU A 30 30.68 15.43 -2.40
C GLU A 30 29.83 16.05 -1.28
N LEU A 31 28.53 15.69 -1.18
CA LEU A 31 27.67 16.11 -0.07
C LEU A 31 28.04 15.45 1.25
N LEU A 32 28.78 14.35 1.24
CA LEU A 32 29.07 13.61 2.45
C LEU A 32 30.32 14.12 3.13
N THR A 33 30.23 14.23 4.45
CA THR A 33 31.36 14.60 5.33
C THR A 33 31.38 13.70 6.55
N GLU A 34 32.52 13.59 7.18
CA GLU A 34 32.65 12.89 8.48
C GLU A 34 32.12 13.78 9.60
N SER A 35 31.37 13.20 10.50
CA SER A 35 30.86 13.81 11.71
C SER A 35 31.19 12.93 12.91
N THR A 36 31.14 13.48 14.10
CA THR A 36 31.33 12.74 15.36
C THR A 36 30.40 11.55 15.54
N ASN A 37 29.27 11.54 14.83
CA ASN A 37 28.25 10.48 14.87
C ASN A 37 28.18 9.65 13.56
N GLY A 38 29.21 9.70 12.72
CA GLY A 38 29.26 8.99 11.44
C GLY A 38 29.15 9.91 10.23
N VAL A 39 28.65 9.40 9.11
CA VAL A 39 28.49 10.15 7.87
C VAL A 39 27.37 11.18 7.99
N ALA A 40 27.61 12.41 7.61
CA ALA A 40 26.64 13.51 7.60
C ALA A 40 26.60 14.19 6.23
N VAL A 41 25.45 14.83 5.94
CA VAL A 41 25.29 15.67 4.74
C VAL A 41 25.77 17.08 5.03
N ASN A 42 26.71 17.58 4.22
CA ASN A 42 27.18 18.95 4.31
C ASN A 42 26.18 19.89 3.64
N VAL A 43 25.43 20.66 4.45
CA VAL A 43 24.38 21.57 3.97
C VAL A 43 24.95 22.74 3.15
N ASP A 44 26.18 23.19 3.45
CA ASP A 44 26.80 24.30 2.71
C ASP A 44 27.23 23.84 1.31
N VAL A 45 27.70 22.58 1.17
CA VAL A 45 27.96 21.99 -0.14
C VAL A 45 26.65 21.80 -0.91
N LEU A 46 25.58 21.34 -0.26
CA LEU A 46 24.27 21.24 -0.89
C LEU A 46 23.77 22.60 -1.41
N LYS A 47 23.92 23.65 -0.60
CA LYS A 47 23.59 25.03 -1.03
C LYS A 47 24.42 25.49 -2.23
N ALA A 48 25.71 25.17 -2.23
CA ALA A 48 26.59 25.50 -3.36
C ALA A 48 26.19 24.79 -4.66
N LEU A 49 25.77 23.52 -4.57
CA LEU A 49 25.33 22.73 -5.72
C LEU A 49 24.02 23.18 -6.31
N VAL A 50 23.05 23.60 -5.48
CA VAL A 50 21.74 24.09 -5.95
C VAL A 50 21.71 25.62 -6.17
N GLY A 51 22.81 26.31 -5.90
CA GLY A 51 22.93 27.77 -5.99
C GLY A 51 22.03 28.48 -4.98
N ASP A 52 21.61 29.71 -5.32
CA ASP A 52 20.74 30.52 -4.45
C ASP A 52 19.25 30.06 -4.41
N LYS A 53 18.97 28.87 -4.91
CA LYS A 53 17.61 28.27 -4.89
C LYS A 53 17.32 27.50 -3.61
N THR A 54 18.01 27.80 -2.51
CA THR A 54 17.71 27.23 -1.19
C THR A 54 16.74 28.14 -0.44
N ALA A 55 15.74 27.53 0.20
CA ALA A 55 14.84 28.20 1.14
C ALA A 55 14.95 27.55 2.53
N THR A 56 14.77 28.33 3.57
CA THR A 56 14.61 27.82 4.94
C THR A 56 13.13 27.76 5.30
N ASP A 57 12.76 27.01 6.34
CA ASP A 57 11.37 26.97 6.85
C ASP A 57 10.84 28.39 7.20
N ALA A 58 11.74 29.36 7.44
CA ALA A 58 11.40 30.76 7.69
C ALA A 58 11.12 31.56 6.41
N ASP A 59 11.65 31.13 5.27
CA ASP A 59 11.54 31.80 3.97
C ASP A 59 10.39 31.24 3.12
N GLU A 60 9.77 30.13 3.52
CA GLU A 60 8.61 29.56 2.84
C GLU A 60 7.42 30.50 2.93
N LYS A 61 7.04 31.07 1.78
CA LYS A 61 5.90 31.99 1.67
C LYS A 61 4.58 31.27 1.39
N TYR A 62 4.62 30.02 0.94
CA TYR A 62 3.47 29.18 0.62
C TYR A 62 3.68 27.74 1.10
N GLY A 63 2.72 27.21 1.83
CA GLY A 63 2.73 25.85 2.35
C GLY A 63 1.91 25.72 3.63
N LEU A 64 1.46 24.51 3.93
CA LEU A 64 0.74 24.25 5.16
C LEU A 64 1.72 24.16 6.33
N ASN A 65 1.56 25.01 7.33
CA ASN A 65 2.35 24.99 8.55
C ASN A 65 1.45 24.81 9.78
N TRP A 66 1.85 23.91 10.70
CA TRP A 66 1.12 23.63 11.93
C TRP A 66 2.07 23.23 13.06
N HIS A 67 1.58 23.30 14.30
CA HIS A 67 2.34 22.88 15.46
C HIS A 67 2.56 21.34 15.46
N GLY A 68 3.82 20.91 15.53
CA GLY A 68 4.19 19.50 15.53
C GLY A 68 4.63 18.95 14.15
N LYS A 69 4.49 19.69 13.04
CA LYS A 69 4.88 19.27 11.70
C LYS A 69 6.29 18.66 11.64
N ARG A 70 7.29 19.36 12.22
CA ARG A 70 8.68 18.87 12.28
C ARG A 70 8.79 17.54 13.01
N ARG A 71 8.09 17.42 14.13
CA ARG A 71 8.07 16.20 14.95
C ARG A 71 7.36 15.05 14.22
N ALA A 72 6.23 15.31 13.56
CA ALA A 72 5.53 14.32 12.74
C ALA A 72 6.40 13.81 11.57
N ARG A 73 7.19 14.71 10.93
CA ARG A 73 8.17 14.32 9.91
C ARG A 73 9.24 13.39 10.49
N GLN A 74 9.78 13.72 11.66
CA GLN A 74 10.78 12.90 12.33
C GLN A 74 10.22 11.53 12.73
N LEU A 75 8.96 11.47 13.16
CA LEU A 75 8.29 10.24 13.54
C LEU A 75 8.22 9.23 12.38
N ALA A 76 7.97 9.71 11.15
CA ALA A 76 8.01 8.87 9.96
C ALA A 76 9.42 8.31 9.66
N LEU A 77 10.48 9.04 10.07
CA LEU A 77 11.87 8.64 9.84
C LEU A 77 12.45 7.77 10.96
N THR A 78 11.77 7.69 12.10
CA THR A 78 12.23 6.88 13.25
C THR A 78 11.85 5.42 13.02
N PRO A 79 12.81 4.49 12.97
CA PRO A 79 12.52 3.07 12.81
C PRO A 79 11.63 2.53 13.94
N SER A 80 10.79 1.53 13.62
CA SER A 80 10.04 0.79 14.62
C SER A 80 10.94 -0.24 15.30
N THR A 81 10.76 -0.39 16.61
CA THR A 81 11.37 -1.45 17.42
C THR A 81 10.46 -2.66 17.60
N GLY A 82 9.27 -2.66 16.98
CA GLY A 82 8.29 -3.73 17.06
C GLY A 82 8.53 -4.87 16.08
N THR A 83 7.58 -5.81 16.11
CA THR A 83 7.44 -6.92 15.18
C THR A 83 5.97 -7.20 14.87
N LEU A 84 5.74 -8.11 13.94
CA LEU A 84 4.41 -8.65 13.63
C LEU A 84 4.38 -10.14 14.00
N ARG A 85 3.51 -10.50 14.94
CA ARG A 85 3.33 -11.89 15.37
C ARG A 85 2.32 -12.60 14.48
N PRO A 86 2.64 -13.79 13.98
CA PRO A 86 1.72 -14.61 13.21
C PRO A 86 0.59 -15.16 14.10
N CYS A 87 -0.64 -15.16 13.57
CA CYS A 87 -1.83 -15.70 14.21
C CYS A 87 -2.52 -16.71 13.28
N PRO A 88 -1.98 -17.92 13.10
CA PRO A 88 -2.55 -18.91 12.18
C PRO A 88 -4.01 -19.27 12.49
N ASP A 89 -4.37 -19.37 13.78
CA ASP A 89 -5.73 -19.70 14.21
C ASP A 89 -6.78 -18.62 13.86
N GLU A 90 -6.35 -17.39 13.67
CA GLU A 90 -7.20 -16.27 13.24
C GLU A 90 -7.22 -16.08 11.72
N SER A 91 -6.42 -16.84 11.00
CA SER A 91 -6.20 -16.75 9.56
C SER A 91 -7.18 -17.61 8.77
N VAL A 92 -7.13 -17.46 7.44
CA VAL A 92 -7.82 -18.33 6.48
C VAL A 92 -6.82 -18.75 5.42
N ASP A 93 -6.70 -20.06 5.16
CA ASP A 93 -5.75 -20.62 4.19
C ASP A 93 -4.30 -20.17 4.42
N TRP A 94 -3.85 -20.20 5.67
CA TRP A 94 -2.55 -19.69 6.12
C TRP A 94 -1.37 -20.08 5.22
N ASP A 95 -1.31 -21.34 4.79
CA ASP A 95 -0.16 -21.86 4.04
C ASP A 95 -0.10 -21.39 2.58
N SER A 96 -1.26 -21.09 1.99
CA SER A 96 -1.39 -20.81 0.54
C SER A 96 -1.69 -19.37 0.18
N THR A 97 -2.32 -18.61 1.10
CA THR A 97 -2.74 -17.23 0.82
C THR A 97 -1.55 -16.26 0.69
N GLN A 98 -1.73 -15.27 -0.18
CA GLN A 98 -0.80 -14.18 -0.41
C GLN A 98 -1.30 -12.83 0.16
N ASN A 99 -2.39 -12.87 0.94
CA ASN A 99 -3.04 -11.69 1.51
C ASN A 99 -2.69 -11.52 2.99
N LEU A 100 -2.63 -10.27 3.45
CA LEU A 100 -2.32 -9.92 4.83
C LEU A 100 -3.44 -9.11 5.47
N MET A 101 -3.87 -9.52 6.67
CA MET A 101 -4.69 -8.73 7.58
C MET A 101 -3.90 -8.48 8.86
N ILE A 102 -3.50 -7.24 9.09
CA ILE A 102 -2.61 -6.85 10.19
C ILE A 102 -3.39 -6.05 11.24
N GLU A 103 -3.40 -6.53 12.46
CA GLU A 103 -3.94 -5.81 13.61
C GLU A 103 -2.83 -5.01 14.30
N GLY A 104 -3.02 -3.69 14.41
CA GLY A 104 -2.03 -2.84 15.06
C GLY A 104 -2.16 -1.36 14.73
N ASP A 105 -1.35 -0.54 15.39
CA ASP A 105 -1.16 0.85 15.00
C ASP A 105 -0.55 0.94 13.59
N ASN A 106 -1.26 1.59 12.69
CA ASN A 106 -0.88 1.61 11.29
C ASN A 106 0.42 2.39 11.01
N LEU A 107 0.81 3.35 11.86
CA LEU A 107 2.10 4.04 11.72
C LEU A 107 3.27 3.08 11.97
N GLU A 108 3.21 2.29 13.05
CA GLU A 108 4.24 1.31 13.36
C GLU A 108 4.24 0.16 12.33
N VAL A 109 3.07 -0.32 11.92
CA VAL A 109 2.95 -1.33 10.86
C VAL A 109 3.57 -0.83 9.55
N LEU A 110 3.26 0.39 9.11
CA LEU A 110 3.84 0.98 7.89
C LEU A 110 5.37 1.08 7.97
N LYS A 111 5.95 1.39 9.15
CA LYS A 111 7.41 1.39 9.36
C LYS A 111 8.00 -0.01 9.21
N LEU A 112 7.34 -1.02 9.80
CA LEU A 112 7.79 -2.42 9.73
C LEU A 112 7.76 -2.96 8.30
N LEU A 113 6.75 -2.59 7.51
CA LEU A 113 6.58 -3.04 6.13
C LEU A 113 7.59 -2.44 5.14
N GLN A 114 8.32 -1.36 5.51
CA GLN A 114 9.21 -0.65 4.58
C GLN A 114 10.26 -1.57 3.92
N LYS A 115 10.92 -2.45 4.66
CA LYS A 115 11.96 -3.34 4.08
C LYS A 115 11.37 -4.35 3.09
N SER A 116 10.21 -4.90 3.39
CA SER A 116 9.59 -5.98 2.62
C SER A 116 8.79 -5.48 1.41
N TYR A 117 8.17 -4.30 1.52
CA TYR A 117 7.18 -3.83 0.55
C TYR A 117 7.47 -2.45 -0.07
N ALA A 118 8.64 -1.81 0.19
CA ALA A 118 9.01 -0.57 -0.47
C ALA A 118 8.97 -0.72 -2.00
N GLY A 119 8.27 0.20 -2.68
CA GLY A 119 8.15 0.20 -4.14
C GLY A 119 7.31 -0.94 -4.73
N LYS A 120 6.46 -1.63 -3.94
CA LYS A 120 5.69 -2.80 -4.40
C LYS A 120 4.18 -2.61 -4.42
N VAL A 121 3.65 -1.59 -3.75
CA VAL A 121 2.21 -1.34 -3.66
C VAL A 121 1.74 -0.50 -4.84
N LYS A 122 0.88 -1.05 -5.68
CA LYS A 122 0.38 -0.37 -6.89
C LYS A 122 -0.75 0.60 -6.57
N LEU A 123 -1.64 0.24 -5.65
CA LEU A 123 -2.79 1.06 -5.32
C LEU A 123 -3.04 1.07 -3.82
N ILE A 124 -3.22 2.27 -3.29
CA ILE A 124 -3.62 2.51 -1.90
C ILE A 124 -4.98 3.19 -1.90
N TYR A 125 -5.91 2.68 -1.11
CA TYR A 125 -7.14 3.38 -0.74
C TYR A 125 -7.22 3.48 0.77
N ILE A 126 -7.52 4.66 1.30
CA ILE A 126 -7.75 4.85 2.73
C ILE A 126 -8.96 5.76 2.99
N ASP A 127 -9.63 5.45 4.09
CA ASP A 127 -10.75 6.21 4.62
C ASP A 127 -10.44 6.60 6.08
N PRO A 128 -9.54 7.60 6.30
CA PRO A 128 -9.14 8.01 7.63
C PRO A 128 -10.29 8.70 8.38
N PRO A 129 -10.24 8.83 9.71
CA PRO A 129 -11.19 9.64 10.46
C PRO A 129 -11.28 11.06 9.88
N TYR A 130 -12.50 11.59 9.71
CA TYR A 130 -12.73 12.89 9.05
C TYR A 130 -12.57 14.10 9.97
N ASN A 131 -12.26 13.87 11.23
CA ASN A 131 -12.10 14.91 12.23
C ASN A 131 -13.39 15.72 12.47
N THR A 132 -14.53 15.04 12.61
CA THR A 132 -15.85 15.66 12.78
C THR A 132 -16.18 16.00 14.24
N GLY A 133 -15.21 15.93 15.14
CA GLY A 133 -15.34 16.18 16.57
C GLY A 133 -15.86 14.99 17.40
N LYS A 134 -16.20 13.89 16.74
CA LYS A 134 -16.60 12.61 17.35
C LYS A 134 -15.69 11.46 16.96
N ASP A 135 -14.86 11.68 15.97
CA ASP A 135 -13.98 10.68 15.44
C ASP A 135 -12.81 10.41 16.36
N PHE A 136 -12.37 9.17 16.35
CA PHE A 136 -11.15 8.75 17.00
C PHE A 136 -9.95 9.26 16.20
N VAL A 137 -9.11 10.11 16.80
CA VAL A 137 -7.79 10.45 16.29
C VAL A 137 -6.78 9.61 17.03
N TYR A 138 -6.00 8.83 16.28
CA TYR A 138 -4.96 7.96 16.82
C TYR A 138 -4.00 8.78 17.70
N PRO A 139 -3.85 8.45 18.98
CA PRO A 139 -2.92 9.14 19.85
C PRO A 139 -1.50 8.72 19.49
N ASP A 140 -0.90 9.39 18.52
CA ASP A 140 0.53 9.21 18.22
C ASP A 140 1.34 9.80 19.38
N ASN A 141 1.49 8.99 20.43
CA ASN A 141 2.32 9.35 21.55
C ASN A 141 3.77 9.14 21.12
N PHE A 142 4.47 10.24 20.92
CA PHE A 142 5.83 10.30 20.38
C PHE A 142 6.89 9.55 21.22
N GLN A 143 6.49 8.84 22.27
CA GLN A 143 7.43 8.10 23.12
C GLN A 143 7.37 6.59 22.90
N ASP A 144 6.19 6.00 22.70
CA ASP A 144 6.06 4.56 22.49
C ASP A 144 4.65 4.20 21.94
N ASN A 145 4.50 4.18 20.61
CA ASN A 145 3.24 3.81 19.98
C ASN A 145 2.91 2.33 20.16
N ILE A 146 3.91 1.47 20.26
CA ILE A 146 3.72 0.05 20.52
C ILE A 146 3.14 -0.14 21.92
N LYS A 147 3.68 0.56 22.92
CA LYS A 147 3.13 0.54 24.28
C LYS A 147 1.67 1.00 24.30
N ASN A 148 1.36 2.11 23.60
CA ASN A 148 -0.01 2.62 23.52
C ASN A 148 -0.96 1.59 22.90
N TYR A 149 -0.52 0.88 21.87
CA TYR A 149 -1.27 -0.20 21.24
C TYR A 149 -1.49 -1.37 22.23
N LEU A 150 -0.45 -1.78 22.96
CA LEU A 150 -0.55 -2.88 23.92
C LEU A 150 -1.36 -2.50 25.17
N ASP A 151 -1.30 -1.26 25.62
CA ASP A 151 -2.18 -0.72 26.68
C ASP A 151 -3.66 -0.73 26.23
N LEU A 152 -3.92 -0.41 24.95
CA LEU A 152 -5.25 -0.44 24.34
C LEU A 152 -5.83 -1.86 24.30
N THR A 153 -4.98 -2.86 24.01
CA THR A 153 -5.37 -4.27 23.92
C THR A 153 -5.43 -4.97 25.29
N GLY A 154 -5.14 -4.26 26.38
CA GLY A 154 -5.13 -4.81 27.75
C GLY A 154 -3.98 -5.77 28.04
N GLN A 155 -2.91 -5.74 27.23
CA GLN A 155 -1.72 -6.58 27.43
C GLN A 155 -0.73 -5.98 28.43
N THR A 156 -0.94 -4.72 28.88
CA THR A 156 -0.14 -4.05 29.93
C THR A 156 -1.06 -3.41 30.97
N GLU A 157 -0.59 -3.32 32.22
CA GLU A 157 -1.31 -2.63 33.29
C GLU A 157 -1.16 -1.11 33.14
N GLY A 158 -2.24 -0.37 32.84
CA GLY A 158 -2.23 1.09 32.83
C GLY A 158 -3.07 1.76 31.73
N GLY A 159 -4.20 1.18 31.37
CA GLY A 159 -5.07 1.63 30.26
C GLY A 159 -5.17 3.14 30.08
N ILE A 160 -4.65 3.64 28.95
CA ILE A 160 -4.78 5.05 28.56
C ILE A 160 -6.20 5.27 28.02
N LYS A 161 -6.89 6.27 28.58
CA LYS A 161 -8.18 6.72 28.04
C LYS A 161 -7.97 7.26 26.62
N ILE A 162 -8.58 6.59 25.67
CA ILE A 162 -8.72 7.07 24.29
C ILE A 162 -9.58 8.33 24.36
N SER A 163 -9.03 9.49 23.95
CA SER A 163 -9.80 10.74 23.90
C SER A 163 -10.24 11.02 22.47
N SER A 164 -11.54 11.35 22.29
CA SER A 164 -12.01 11.94 21.03
C SER A 164 -11.42 13.35 20.88
N ASN A 165 -10.98 13.69 19.67
CA ASN A 165 -10.60 15.06 19.33
C ASN A 165 -11.87 15.91 19.23
N THR A 166 -12.06 16.87 20.13
CA THR A 166 -13.27 17.69 20.18
C THR A 166 -13.03 19.06 19.57
N ASP A 167 -14.05 19.64 18.93
CA ASP A 167 -14.01 20.99 18.34
C ASP A 167 -13.59 22.08 19.35
N ALA A 168 -13.76 21.84 20.64
CA ALA A 168 -13.30 22.71 21.71
C ALA A 168 -11.79 22.66 21.95
N SER A 169 -11.08 21.70 21.35
CA SER A 169 -9.62 21.63 21.39
C SER A 169 -9.02 22.70 20.49
N GLY A 170 -8.21 23.61 20.99
CA GLY A 170 -7.44 24.56 20.18
C GLY A 170 -6.40 23.90 19.25
N ARG A 171 -6.34 22.56 19.23
CA ARG A 171 -5.43 21.75 18.40
C ARG A 171 -6.16 20.80 17.46
N PHE A 172 -7.43 20.99 17.24
CA PHE A 172 -8.32 20.12 16.49
C PHE A 172 -7.74 19.65 15.12
N HIS A 173 -7.43 20.58 14.21
CA HIS A 173 -6.79 20.26 12.93
C HIS A 173 -5.34 19.81 13.07
N THR A 174 -4.62 20.37 14.05
CA THR A 174 -3.21 20.06 14.29
C THR A 174 -2.97 18.59 14.64
N GLU A 175 -3.80 18.03 15.51
CA GLU A 175 -3.68 16.63 15.95
C GLU A 175 -3.98 15.68 14.78
N TRP A 176 -4.99 15.98 13.99
CA TRP A 176 -5.31 15.23 12.79
C TRP A 176 -4.18 15.29 11.74
N LEU A 177 -3.61 16.46 11.49
CA LEU A 177 -2.47 16.62 10.58
C LEU A 177 -1.24 15.85 11.05
N ASN A 178 -0.94 15.88 12.34
CA ASN A 178 0.18 15.13 12.93
C ASN A 178 -0.02 13.62 12.80
N MET A 179 -1.26 13.12 12.85
CA MET A 179 -1.60 11.73 12.63
C MET A 179 -1.46 11.32 11.16
N VAL A 180 -1.99 12.09 10.22
CA VAL A 180 -2.06 11.70 8.79
C VAL A 180 -0.71 11.85 8.08
N PHE A 181 0.04 12.92 8.38
CA PHE A 181 1.28 13.26 7.68
C PHE A 181 2.35 12.15 7.67
N PRO A 182 2.76 11.57 8.81
CA PRO A 182 3.78 10.52 8.82
C PRO A 182 3.33 9.26 8.07
N ARG A 183 2.03 8.92 8.13
CA ARG A 183 1.44 7.77 7.45
C ARG A 183 1.49 7.93 5.92
N LEU A 184 1.13 9.11 5.40
CA LEU A 184 1.23 9.39 3.97
C LEU A 184 2.68 9.34 3.46
N LYS A 185 3.65 9.84 4.26
CA LYS A 185 5.08 9.75 3.89
C LYS A 185 5.55 8.30 3.76
N LEU A 186 5.20 7.45 4.71
CA LEU A 186 5.54 6.03 4.67
C LEU A 186 4.79 5.29 3.54
N ALA A 187 3.52 5.62 3.33
CA ALA A 187 2.72 5.06 2.24
C ALA A 187 3.34 5.36 0.87
N ARG A 188 3.80 6.61 0.64
CA ARG A 188 4.48 6.98 -0.62
C ARG A 188 5.69 6.08 -0.91
N ASN A 189 6.49 5.75 0.10
CA ASN A 189 7.67 4.89 -0.08
C ASN A 189 7.29 3.45 -0.45
N LEU A 190 6.13 2.95 0.01
CA LEU A 190 5.65 1.63 -0.33
C LEU A 190 5.12 1.53 -1.77
N MET A 191 4.70 2.65 -2.37
CA MET A 191 4.11 2.68 -3.72
C MET A 191 5.13 2.37 -4.81
N THR A 192 4.67 1.68 -5.87
CA THR A 192 5.38 1.61 -7.17
C THR A 192 5.46 2.99 -7.80
N ASP A 193 6.35 3.22 -8.75
CA ASP A 193 6.52 4.54 -9.35
C ASP A 193 5.26 4.98 -10.11
N ASP A 194 4.54 4.06 -10.73
CA ASP A 194 3.24 4.23 -11.37
C ASP A 194 2.05 4.00 -10.41
N GLY A 195 2.29 4.02 -9.10
CA GLY A 195 1.29 3.76 -8.07
C GLY A 195 0.33 4.94 -7.86
N LEU A 196 -0.90 4.60 -7.46
CA LEU A 196 -1.95 5.57 -7.12
C LEU A 196 -2.36 5.45 -5.65
N ILE A 197 -2.67 6.59 -5.03
CA ILE A 197 -3.29 6.65 -3.72
C ILE A 197 -4.60 7.44 -3.77
N PHE A 198 -5.65 6.87 -3.20
CA PHE A 198 -6.95 7.50 -3.02
C PHE A 198 -7.19 7.72 -1.53
N VAL A 199 -7.55 8.93 -1.14
CA VAL A 199 -7.86 9.29 0.24
C VAL A 199 -9.23 9.94 0.30
N SER A 200 -10.16 9.29 0.99
CA SER A 200 -11.51 9.83 1.24
C SER A 200 -11.47 10.91 2.32
N CYS A 201 -12.29 11.95 2.15
CA CYS A 201 -12.43 13.03 3.12
C CYS A 201 -13.74 13.80 2.89
N ASP A 202 -14.24 14.47 3.92
CA ASP A 202 -15.37 15.41 3.80
C ASP A 202 -14.90 16.89 3.82
N ASP A 203 -15.85 17.81 3.93
CA ASP A 203 -15.61 19.25 3.96
C ASP A 203 -14.72 19.70 5.14
N SER A 204 -14.63 18.91 6.23
CA SER A 204 -13.91 19.29 7.46
C SER A 204 -12.41 19.45 7.22
N GLU A 205 -11.79 18.52 6.46
CA GLU A 205 -10.33 18.47 6.31
C GLU A 205 -9.84 18.44 4.84
N VAL A 206 -10.72 18.47 3.84
CA VAL A 206 -10.32 18.32 2.43
C VAL A 206 -9.27 19.35 1.99
N CYS A 207 -9.37 20.60 2.46
CA CYS A 207 -8.41 21.65 2.11
C CYS A 207 -7.03 21.37 2.72
N ASN A 208 -6.99 20.96 4.00
CA ASN A 208 -5.77 20.60 4.69
C ASN A 208 -5.15 19.34 4.10
N LEU A 209 -5.97 18.32 3.84
CA LEU A 209 -5.53 17.06 3.22
C LEU A 209 -4.91 17.29 1.85
N ARG A 210 -5.54 18.11 1.00
CA ARG A 210 -5.01 18.41 -0.33
C ARG A 210 -3.63 19.06 -0.25
N GLN A 211 -3.44 20.06 0.60
CA GLN A 211 -2.14 20.72 0.78
C GLN A 211 -1.10 19.76 1.36
N LEU A 212 -1.51 18.92 2.32
CA LEU A 212 -0.66 17.89 2.91
C LEU A 212 -0.18 16.87 1.86
N MET A 213 -1.09 16.39 1.01
CA MET A 213 -0.75 15.46 -0.07
C MET A 213 0.12 16.11 -1.15
N GLN A 214 -0.09 17.39 -1.48
CA GLN A 214 0.80 18.14 -2.37
C GLN A 214 2.22 18.22 -1.80
N GLU A 215 2.38 18.42 -0.49
CA GLU A 215 3.71 18.43 0.14
C GLU A 215 4.37 17.04 0.12
N VAL A 216 3.60 15.98 0.33
CA VAL A 216 4.14 14.61 0.40
C VAL A 216 4.44 14.05 -0.99
N PHE A 217 3.54 14.23 -1.94
CA PHE A 217 3.60 13.61 -3.28
C PHE A 217 4.16 14.53 -4.36
N GLY A 218 4.09 15.84 -4.19
CA GLY A 218 4.33 16.86 -5.21
C GLY A 218 3.01 17.37 -5.81
N GLU A 219 2.92 18.68 -6.08
CA GLU A 219 1.71 19.30 -6.65
C GLU A 219 1.41 18.75 -8.05
N GLU A 220 2.44 18.50 -8.84
CA GLU A 220 2.39 17.94 -10.20
C GLU A 220 1.79 16.54 -10.23
N ASN A 221 1.86 15.80 -9.13
CA ASN A 221 1.38 14.43 -9.01
C ASN A 221 -0.10 14.32 -8.60
N LEU A 222 -0.80 15.45 -8.48
CA LEU A 222 -2.26 15.44 -8.34
C LEU A 222 -2.88 14.89 -9.64
N VAL A 223 -3.57 13.75 -9.53
CA VAL A 223 -4.31 13.14 -10.64
C VAL A 223 -5.70 13.74 -10.74
N ALA A 224 -6.46 13.69 -9.64
CA ALA A 224 -7.82 14.24 -9.59
C ALA A 224 -8.27 14.51 -8.15
N GLN A 225 -9.20 15.43 -8.00
CA GLN A 225 -10.09 15.54 -6.85
C GLN A 225 -11.46 15.06 -7.32
N LEU A 226 -11.87 13.87 -6.86
CA LEU A 226 -13.15 13.28 -7.19
C LEU A 226 -14.20 13.76 -6.20
N ILE A 227 -15.41 14.01 -6.70
CA ILE A 227 -16.58 14.36 -5.90
C ILE A 227 -17.52 13.15 -5.93
N TRP A 228 -17.68 12.50 -4.77
CA TRP A 228 -18.62 11.40 -4.65
C TRP A 228 -19.93 11.87 -4.06
N LYS A 229 -21.00 11.78 -4.85
CA LYS A 229 -22.35 12.02 -4.40
C LYS A 229 -22.81 10.86 -3.52
N LYS A 230 -22.67 11.02 -2.20
CA LYS A 230 -22.93 9.99 -1.20
C LYS A 230 -24.40 9.80 -0.83
N SER A 231 -25.27 10.74 -1.20
CA SER A 231 -26.69 10.73 -0.82
C SER A 231 -27.59 11.20 -1.98
N TYR A 232 -28.79 10.63 -2.06
CA TYR A 232 -29.80 11.03 -3.06
C TYR A 232 -30.28 12.47 -2.89
N GLY A 233 -30.35 12.92 -1.65
CA GLY A 233 -31.02 14.17 -1.27
C GLY A 233 -31.84 13.96 0.00
N GLY A 234 -32.60 14.93 0.36
CA GLY A 234 -33.31 15.02 1.64
C GLY A 234 -32.48 15.91 2.56
N GLY A 235 -33.05 16.45 3.59
CA GLY A 235 -32.34 17.37 4.46
C GLY A 235 -33.25 18.39 5.08
N ALA A 236 -34.50 18.02 5.27
CA ALA A 236 -35.48 18.84 6.01
C ALA A 236 -34.96 19.28 7.41
N LYS A 237 -33.91 18.64 7.91
CA LYS A 237 -33.24 18.96 9.19
C LYS A 237 -32.08 19.95 9.05
N SER A 238 -31.58 20.23 7.83
CA SER A 238 -30.51 21.21 7.66
C SER A 238 -31.05 22.63 7.69
N LYS A 239 -30.44 23.49 8.52
CA LYS A 239 -30.83 24.91 8.63
C LYS A 239 -30.37 25.72 7.40
N HIS A 240 -29.30 25.31 6.76
CA HIS A 240 -28.64 26.03 5.66
C HIS A 240 -28.61 25.18 4.39
N VAL A 241 -27.45 24.66 4.03
CA VAL A 241 -27.24 23.83 2.84
C VAL A 241 -27.14 22.36 3.22
N VAL A 242 -27.68 21.47 2.39
CA VAL A 242 -27.55 20.03 2.57
C VAL A 242 -26.34 19.55 1.79
N THR A 243 -25.32 19.03 2.50
CA THR A 243 -24.15 18.41 1.87
C THR A 243 -24.50 17.00 1.40
N LEU A 244 -24.43 16.77 0.09
CA LEU A 244 -24.78 15.49 -0.55
C LEU A 244 -23.55 14.71 -1.01
N HIS A 245 -22.33 15.20 -0.77
CA HIS A 245 -21.11 14.64 -1.32
C HIS A 245 -19.99 14.52 -0.27
N GLU A 246 -19.00 13.78 -0.64
CA GLU A 246 -17.66 13.70 -0.04
C GLU A 246 -16.61 13.82 -1.15
N TYR A 247 -15.36 13.94 -0.76
CA TYR A 247 -14.24 14.05 -1.67
C TYR A 247 -13.37 12.81 -1.62
N ILE A 248 -12.74 12.48 -2.74
CA ILE A 248 -11.68 11.48 -2.81
C ILE A 248 -10.53 12.12 -3.56
N LEU A 249 -9.42 12.34 -2.87
CA LEU A 249 -8.20 12.86 -3.48
C LEU A 249 -7.42 11.72 -4.09
N CYS A 250 -7.05 11.85 -5.37
CA CYS A 250 -6.22 10.90 -6.08
C CYS A 250 -4.87 11.54 -6.41
N PHE A 251 -3.78 10.95 -5.90
CA PHE A 251 -2.41 11.30 -6.24
C PHE A 251 -1.67 10.09 -6.81
N ALA A 252 -0.71 10.35 -7.68
CA ALA A 252 0.26 9.38 -8.12
C ALA A 252 1.56 9.52 -7.31
N LYS A 253 2.38 8.47 -7.26
CA LYS A 253 3.77 8.63 -6.79
C LYS A 253 4.61 9.39 -7.80
N ASN A 254 4.46 9.06 -9.10
CA ASN A 254 4.97 9.81 -10.24
C ASN A 254 3.92 9.75 -11.36
N LYS A 255 3.27 10.89 -11.63
CA LYS A 255 2.15 10.96 -12.58
C LYS A 255 2.58 10.68 -14.02
N ASP A 256 3.82 10.96 -14.36
CA ASP A 256 4.34 10.71 -15.72
C ASP A 256 4.49 9.21 -16.01
N GLU A 257 4.69 8.40 -14.97
CA GLU A 257 4.74 6.93 -15.07
C GLU A 257 3.34 6.30 -15.08
N VAL A 258 2.31 7.02 -14.62
CA VAL A 258 0.92 6.56 -14.69
C VAL A 258 0.45 6.67 -16.11
N GLY A 259 0.29 5.57 -16.78
CA GLY A 259 -0.24 5.53 -18.14
C GLY A 259 -1.64 6.16 -18.24
N ARG A 260 -2.31 5.93 -19.35
CA ARG A 260 -3.68 6.40 -19.55
C ARG A 260 -4.64 5.66 -18.61
N LEU A 261 -5.33 6.39 -17.74
CA LEU A 261 -6.38 5.83 -16.90
C LEU A 261 -7.61 5.46 -17.76
N GLU A 262 -7.99 4.19 -17.71
CA GLU A 262 -9.15 3.66 -18.42
C GLU A 262 -9.90 2.68 -17.52
N LEU A 263 -11.19 2.92 -17.37
CA LEU A 263 -12.10 1.98 -16.73
C LEU A 263 -12.46 0.85 -17.72
N PRO A 264 -12.90 -0.31 -17.21
CA PRO A 264 -13.46 -1.35 -18.07
C PRO A 264 -14.55 -0.78 -18.99
N PRO A 265 -14.75 -1.38 -20.17
CA PRO A 265 -15.77 -0.94 -21.10
C PRO A 265 -17.15 -0.94 -20.45
N ASP A 266 -17.89 0.16 -20.61
CA ASP A 266 -19.28 0.22 -20.16
C ASP A 266 -20.18 -0.61 -21.10
N PRO A 267 -20.79 -1.72 -20.62
CA PRO A 267 -21.70 -2.51 -21.45
C PRO A 267 -22.86 -1.70 -22.02
N ALA A 268 -23.31 -0.66 -21.31
CA ALA A 268 -24.39 0.22 -21.77
C ALA A 268 -23.95 1.11 -22.95
N ALA A 269 -22.65 1.40 -23.07
CA ALA A 269 -22.13 2.19 -24.19
C ALA A 269 -22.20 1.43 -25.53
N ARG A 270 -22.23 0.10 -25.52
CA ARG A 270 -22.30 -0.73 -26.73
C ARG A 270 -23.52 -0.41 -27.59
N ARG A 271 -24.64 0.02 -26.99
CA ARG A 271 -25.88 0.42 -27.70
C ARG A 271 -25.68 1.57 -28.70
N TYR A 272 -24.63 2.36 -28.56
CA TYR A 272 -24.31 3.45 -29.48
C TYR A 272 -23.52 3.01 -30.71
N TYR A 273 -22.92 1.84 -30.69
CA TYR A 273 -22.14 1.27 -31.78
C TYR A 273 -23.05 0.40 -32.65
N LYS A 274 -23.57 0.99 -33.73
CA LYS A 274 -24.61 0.35 -34.57
C LYS A 274 -24.19 0.12 -36.03
N LEU A 275 -23.11 0.78 -36.48
CA LEU A 275 -22.66 0.74 -37.85
C LEU A 275 -21.59 -0.32 -38.03
N ILE A 276 -21.55 -0.94 -39.20
CA ILE A 276 -20.66 -2.07 -39.52
C ILE A 276 -19.98 -1.78 -40.85
N ASP A 277 -18.72 -2.10 -40.96
CA ASP A 277 -17.95 -2.10 -42.22
C ASP A 277 -17.04 -3.33 -42.33
N SER A 278 -16.11 -3.32 -43.29
CA SER A 278 -15.18 -4.43 -43.53
C SER A 278 -14.24 -4.75 -42.35
N LYS A 279 -14.02 -3.82 -41.44
CA LYS A 279 -13.17 -3.99 -40.26
C LYS A 279 -13.91 -4.60 -39.06
N HIS A 280 -15.21 -4.86 -39.17
CA HIS A 280 -16.06 -5.37 -38.08
C HIS A 280 -15.50 -6.63 -37.41
N GLY A 281 -14.86 -7.53 -38.17
CA GLY A 281 -14.36 -8.80 -37.63
C GLY A 281 -13.35 -8.62 -36.48
N ILE A 282 -12.48 -7.60 -36.56
CA ILE A 282 -11.47 -7.30 -35.56
C ILE A 282 -11.95 -6.16 -34.65
N ARG A 283 -12.38 -5.05 -35.28
CA ARG A 283 -12.67 -3.80 -34.54
C ARG A 283 -14.10 -3.68 -34.02
N GLY A 284 -14.97 -4.66 -34.33
CA GLY A 284 -16.38 -4.63 -33.98
C GLY A 284 -17.16 -3.51 -34.69
N PRO A 285 -18.43 -3.26 -34.29
CA PRO A 285 -19.23 -2.17 -34.82
C PRO A 285 -18.65 -0.80 -34.46
N TYR A 286 -19.02 0.25 -35.19
CA TYR A 286 -18.58 1.61 -34.92
C TYR A 286 -19.76 2.59 -34.77
N ARG A 287 -19.45 3.76 -34.24
CA ARG A 287 -20.31 4.94 -34.25
C ARG A 287 -19.61 6.10 -34.93
N LEU A 288 -20.37 7.06 -35.43
CA LEU A 288 -19.84 8.28 -36.01
C LEU A 288 -19.65 9.34 -34.93
N GLN A 289 -18.49 9.97 -34.96
CA GLN A 289 -18.16 11.11 -34.10
C GLN A 289 -17.72 12.30 -34.95
N PRO A 290 -18.17 13.53 -34.67
CA PRO A 290 -17.74 14.72 -35.40
C PRO A 290 -16.23 14.88 -35.34
N LEU A 291 -15.59 15.12 -36.49
CA LEU A 291 -14.16 15.50 -36.54
C LEU A 291 -13.98 17.00 -36.26
N SER A 292 -14.99 17.83 -36.56
CA SER A 292 -14.98 19.27 -36.27
C SER A 292 -15.35 19.54 -34.80
N THR A 293 -14.84 20.63 -34.24
CA THR A 293 -15.19 21.13 -32.91
C THR A 293 -15.72 22.55 -32.95
N ASN A 294 -16.67 22.85 -32.08
CA ASN A 294 -17.22 24.20 -31.90
C ASN A 294 -16.44 25.04 -30.87
N SER A 295 -15.28 24.56 -30.41
CA SER A 295 -14.42 25.30 -29.45
C SER A 295 -14.09 26.70 -29.99
N ASN A 296 -14.15 27.69 -29.12
CA ASN A 296 -13.73 29.05 -29.39
C ASN A 296 -12.20 29.27 -29.21
N ASP A 297 -11.50 28.24 -28.70
CA ASP A 297 -10.06 28.23 -28.56
C ASP A 297 -9.45 27.95 -29.93
N THR A 298 -8.97 29.01 -30.61
CA THR A 298 -8.48 28.94 -31.99
C THR A 298 -7.06 28.39 -32.02
N ARG A 299 -6.91 27.20 -32.67
CA ARG A 299 -5.62 26.55 -32.89
C ARG A 299 -5.34 26.47 -34.38
N GLU A 300 -4.42 27.24 -34.87
CA GLU A 300 -4.11 27.32 -36.30
C GLU A 300 -3.63 26.00 -36.90
N ASN A 301 -2.89 25.19 -36.15
CA ASN A 301 -2.45 23.85 -36.55
C ASN A 301 -3.61 22.85 -36.78
N LEU A 302 -4.81 23.14 -36.28
CA LEU A 302 -6.01 22.34 -36.48
C LEU A 302 -6.94 22.87 -37.60
N ARG A 303 -6.52 23.92 -38.32
CA ARG A 303 -7.22 24.49 -39.49
C ARG A 303 -6.47 24.13 -40.76
N TYR A 304 -6.88 23.07 -41.41
CA TYR A 304 -6.31 22.57 -42.67
C TYR A 304 -7.39 21.94 -43.52
N SER A 305 -7.15 21.81 -44.82
CA SER A 305 -8.04 21.10 -45.74
C SER A 305 -7.82 19.59 -45.70
N LEU A 306 -8.91 18.83 -45.88
CA LEU A 306 -8.88 17.40 -46.17
C LEU A 306 -9.33 17.16 -47.60
N PRO A 307 -8.54 16.46 -48.45
CA PRO A 307 -8.93 16.18 -49.81
C PRO A 307 -10.05 15.12 -49.85
N PHE A 308 -11.15 15.41 -50.51
CA PHE A 308 -12.24 14.47 -50.69
C PHE A 308 -13.04 14.81 -51.97
N ASP A 309 -13.27 13.82 -52.82
CA ASP A 309 -14.04 13.91 -54.09
C ASP A 309 -13.59 15.07 -55.01
N GLY A 310 -12.29 15.32 -55.03
CA GLY A 310 -11.70 16.39 -55.86
C GLY A 310 -11.83 17.79 -55.26
N GLU A 311 -12.40 17.93 -54.10
CA GLU A 311 -12.55 19.20 -53.34
C GLU A 311 -11.63 19.24 -52.10
N ASP A 312 -11.25 20.44 -51.71
CA ASP A 312 -10.59 20.71 -50.42
C ASP A 312 -11.61 21.03 -49.35
N VAL A 313 -11.87 20.08 -48.45
CA VAL A 313 -12.86 20.22 -47.36
C VAL A 313 -12.23 20.88 -46.16
N TRP A 314 -12.74 22.06 -45.80
CA TRP A 314 -12.29 22.83 -44.63
C TRP A 314 -13.26 22.69 -43.45
N PRO A 315 -12.77 22.75 -42.20
CA PRO A 315 -13.64 22.81 -41.04
C PRO A 315 -14.33 24.17 -40.93
N GLU A 316 -15.53 24.21 -40.40
CA GLU A 316 -16.21 25.49 -40.09
C GLU A 316 -15.38 26.36 -39.12
N LYS A 317 -14.83 25.76 -38.04
CA LYS A 317 -13.89 26.40 -37.12
C LYS A 317 -12.53 25.72 -37.16
N GLN A 318 -12.42 24.52 -36.64
CA GLN A 318 -11.19 23.71 -36.61
C GLN A 318 -11.51 22.23 -36.43
N TRP A 319 -10.55 21.36 -36.80
CA TRP A 319 -10.64 19.93 -36.53
C TRP A 319 -10.28 19.59 -35.08
N GLN A 320 -10.59 18.39 -34.63
CA GLN A 320 -10.19 17.86 -33.33
C GLN A 320 -8.79 17.20 -33.39
N TRP A 321 -8.36 16.79 -34.58
CA TRP A 321 -7.12 16.05 -34.79
C TRP A 321 -6.11 16.89 -35.58
N GLU A 322 -4.84 16.57 -35.40
CA GLU A 322 -3.77 17.09 -36.23
C GLU A 322 -3.85 16.53 -37.64
N LYS A 323 -3.27 17.26 -38.62
CA LYS A 323 -3.36 16.95 -40.03
C LYS A 323 -2.84 15.55 -40.36
N SER A 324 -1.70 15.13 -39.79
CA SER A 324 -1.11 13.79 -39.99
C SER A 324 -2.06 12.69 -39.60
N ARG A 325 -2.68 12.77 -38.43
CA ARG A 325 -3.66 11.78 -37.95
C ARG A 325 -4.92 11.76 -38.81
N ALA A 326 -5.41 12.89 -39.24
CA ALA A 326 -6.59 12.95 -40.07
C ALA A 326 -6.35 12.36 -41.46
N LEU A 327 -5.19 12.59 -42.08
CA LEU A 327 -4.80 12.01 -43.37
C LEU A 327 -4.58 10.48 -43.25
N GLU A 328 -4.01 10.02 -42.15
CA GLU A 328 -3.91 8.58 -41.86
C GLU A 328 -5.29 7.93 -41.76
N ALA A 329 -6.20 8.51 -41.01
CA ALA A 329 -7.58 8.02 -40.89
C ALA A 329 -8.32 8.06 -42.23
N LEU A 330 -8.06 9.06 -43.06
CA LEU A 330 -8.60 9.13 -44.42
C LEU A 330 -8.08 7.97 -45.29
N SER A 331 -6.78 7.68 -45.24
CA SER A 331 -6.18 6.56 -45.99
C SER A 331 -6.68 5.20 -45.53
N LYS A 332 -7.07 5.07 -44.26
CA LYS A 332 -7.63 3.86 -43.65
C LYS A 332 -9.16 3.74 -43.84
N ASP A 333 -9.83 4.63 -44.56
CA ASP A 333 -11.30 4.67 -44.72
C ASP A 333 -12.01 4.83 -43.35
N GLU A 334 -11.46 5.65 -42.47
CA GLU A 334 -12.04 5.90 -41.15
C GLU A 334 -12.73 7.26 -41.02
N LEU A 335 -12.73 8.06 -42.10
CA LEU A 335 -13.48 9.30 -42.20
C LEU A 335 -14.71 9.13 -43.08
N VAL A 336 -15.82 9.73 -42.64
CA VAL A 336 -17.09 9.74 -43.36
C VAL A 336 -17.49 11.18 -43.67
N PHE A 337 -17.56 11.48 -44.95
CA PHE A 337 -17.95 12.79 -45.45
C PHE A 337 -19.44 12.77 -45.82
N THR A 338 -20.18 13.74 -45.31
CA THR A 338 -21.60 13.90 -45.60
C THR A 338 -21.85 15.30 -46.14
N LYS A 339 -22.37 15.41 -47.34
CA LYS A 339 -22.69 16.70 -47.97
C LYS A 339 -23.95 17.28 -47.32
N LYS A 340 -23.88 18.54 -46.91
CA LYS A 340 -25.01 19.35 -46.45
C LYS A 340 -25.18 20.56 -47.39
N ASN A 341 -26.29 21.30 -47.24
CA ASN A 341 -26.62 22.42 -48.14
C ASN A 341 -25.51 23.48 -48.21
N ASP A 342 -24.76 23.68 -47.12
CA ASP A 342 -23.70 24.72 -46.98
C ASP A 342 -22.28 24.15 -46.90
N GLY A 343 -22.04 22.88 -47.28
CA GLY A 343 -20.69 22.29 -47.26
C GLY A 343 -20.63 20.84 -46.79
N TRP A 344 -19.47 20.41 -46.32
CA TRP A 344 -19.20 19.06 -45.90
C TRP A 344 -19.17 18.93 -44.39
N THR A 345 -19.84 17.92 -43.84
CA THR A 345 -19.65 17.49 -42.44
C THR A 345 -18.74 16.25 -42.45
N VAL A 346 -17.67 16.31 -41.66
CA VAL A 346 -16.72 15.18 -41.55
C VAL A 346 -16.86 14.53 -40.19
N ASN A 347 -17.10 13.23 -40.18
CA ASN A 347 -17.14 12.41 -38.99
C ASN A 347 -16.04 11.35 -39.08
N TYR A 348 -15.58 10.87 -37.91
CA TYR A 348 -14.69 9.72 -37.87
C TYR A 348 -15.42 8.48 -37.35
N LYS A 349 -15.01 7.31 -37.80
CA LYS A 349 -15.50 6.02 -37.34
C LYS A 349 -14.83 5.70 -36.02
N GLN A 350 -15.57 5.78 -34.91
CA GLN A 350 -15.09 5.31 -33.62
C GLN A 350 -15.53 3.87 -33.44
N TYR A 351 -14.61 2.92 -33.60
CA TYR A 351 -14.87 1.50 -33.42
C TYR A 351 -14.95 1.12 -31.95
N LEU A 352 -15.75 0.07 -31.67
CA LEU A 352 -15.88 -0.50 -30.32
C LEU A 352 -14.55 -1.03 -29.77
N ARG A 353 -13.73 -1.58 -30.69
CA ARG A 353 -12.40 -2.11 -30.36
C ARG A 353 -11.31 -1.33 -31.09
N ASP A 354 -10.10 -1.37 -30.55
CA ASP A 354 -8.91 -0.81 -31.21
C ASP A 354 -8.43 -1.68 -32.38
N GLU A 355 -7.24 -1.39 -32.91
CA GLU A 355 -6.65 -2.13 -34.05
C GLU A 355 -6.26 -3.57 -33.67
N ASP A 356 -5.96 -3.82 -32.39
CA ASP A 356 -5.58 -5.12 -31.83
C ASP A 356 -6.81 -5.96 -31.39
N GLY A 357 -8.02 -5.41 -31.53
CA GLY A 357 -9.27 -6.07 -31.16
C GLY A 357 -9.64 -5.94 -29.68
N VAL A 358 -8.92 -5.09 -28.94
CA VAL A 358 -9.20 -4.81 -27.52
C VAL A 358 -10.34 -3.79 -27.39
N GLU A 359 -11.33 -4.09 -26.57
CA GLU A 359 -12.47 -3.19 -26.34
C GLU A 359 -12.02 -1.91 -25.62
N ARG A 360 -12.44 -0.75 -26.13
CA ARG A 360 -12.03 0.55 -25.58
C ARG A 360 -12.62 0.77 -24.21
N GLY A 361 -11.76 1.09 -23.26
CA GLY A 361 -12.16 1.53 -21.93
C GLY A 361 -12.85 2.90 -21.93
N ALA A 362 -13.54 3.16 -20.85
CA ALA A 362 -14.13 4.48 -20.57
C ALA A 362 -13.14 5.34 -19.77
N LYS A 363 -13.15 6.66 -20.02
CA LYS A 363 -12.42 7.57 -19.14
C LYS A 363 -13.16 7.75 -17.82
N PRO A 364 -12.45 7.70 -16.68
CA PRO A 364 -13.07 8.01 -15.40
C PRO A 364 -13.51 9.47 -15.34
N PHE A 365 -14.63 9.71 -14.64
CA PHE A 365 -15.16 11.04 -14.40
C PHE A 365 -14.79 11.52 -12.98
N SER A 366 -14.65 12.84 -12.82
CA SER A 366 -14.39 13.46 -11.52
C SER A 366 -15.62 13.57 -10.62
N LEU A 367 -16.82 13.36 -11.17
CA LEU A 367 -18.07 13.30 -10.43
C LEU A 367 -18.59 11.85 -10.44
N LEU A 368 -18.71 11.26 -9.25
CA LEU A 368 -19.19 9.90 -9.02
C LEU A 368 -20.61 9.96 -8.47
N GLU A 369 -21.58 9.51 -9.27
CA GLU A 369 -22.98 9.44 -8.87
C GLU A 369 -23.32 8.07 -8.27
N GLY A 370 -23.20 7.96 -6.95
CA GLY A 370 -23.35 6.69 -6.23
C GLY A 370 -22.09 5.78 -6.36
N PRO A 371 -22.14 4.54 -5.83
CA PRO A 371 -23.19 4.05 -4.93
C PRO A 371 -23.34 4.92 -3.68
N TYR A 372 -24.54 4.95 -3.08
CA TYR A 372 -24.80 5.82 -1.93
C TYR A 372 -24.40 5.16 -0.61
N THR A 373 -24.20 5.96 0.46
CA THR A 373 -23.80 5.46 1.78
C THR A 373 -24.73 4.36 2.32
N GLN A 374 -26.04 4.48 2.06
CA GLN A 374 -27.03 3.46 2.46
C GLN A 374 -26.76 2.10 1.81
N THR A 375 -26.22 2.07 0.59
CA THR A 375 -25.83 0.84 -0.08
C THR A 375 -24.77 0.10 0.73
N GLY A 376 -23.72 0.80 1.19
CA GLY A 376 -22.67 0.21 2.03
C GLY A 376 -23.21 -0.39 3.33
N THR A 377 -24.14 0.32 4.00
CA THR A 377 -24.81 -0.18 5.21
C THR A 377 -25.65 -1.43 4.91
N SER A 378 -26.37 -1.44 3.79
CA SER A 378 -27.19 -2.59 3.38
C SER A 378 -26.35 -3.80 2.99
N GLU A 379 -25.26 -3.61 2.25
CA GLU A 379 -24.29 -4.64 1.90
C GLU A 379 -23.67 -5.27 3.15
N PHE A 380 -23.26 -4.43 4.09
CA PHE A 380 -22.65 -4.86 5.35
C PHE A 380 -23.64 -5.66 6.21
N ALA A 381 -24.88 -5.18 6.33
CA ALA A 381 -25.95 -5.85 7.07
C ALA A 381 -26.36 -7.19 6.42
N ALA A 382 -26.40 -7.26 5.10
CA ALA A 382 -26.68 -8.49 4.38
C ALA A 382 -25.62 -9.56 4.64
N LEU A 383 -24.34 -9.15 4.78
CA LEU A 383 -23.23 -10.07 4.97
C LEU A 383 -23.06 -10.52 6.43
N LEU A 384 -23.16 -9.61 7.40
CA LEU A 384 -22.90 -9.87 8.82
C LEU A 384 -24.17 -9.89 9.69
N GLY A 385 -25.34 -9.63 9.13
CA GLY A 385 -26.63 -9.75 9.81
C GLY A 385 -27.05 -8.54 10.66
N ASP A 386 -26.18 -7.55 10.88
CA ASP A 386 -26.46 -6.39 11.74
C ASP A 386 -25.90 -5.08 11.16
N ALA A 387 -26.78 -4.15 10.77
CA ALA A 387 -26.43 -2.83 10.26
C ALA A 387 -25.75 -1.90 11.30
N LYS A 388 -25.89 -2.20 12.59
CA LYS A 388 -25.37 -1.38 13.68
C LYS A 388 -23.97 -1.81 14.14
N LEU A 389 -23.45 -2.91 13.60
CA LEU A 389 -22.16 -3.46 13.98
C LEU A 389 -21.00 -2.50 13.64
N PHE A 390 -21.12 -1.77 12.54
CA PHE A 390 -20.13 -0.75 12.15
C PHE A 390 -20.86 0.51 11.63
N PRO A 391 -20.50 1.73 12.09
CA PRO A 391 -21.11 2.96 11.61
C PRO A 391 -20.59 3.31 10.21
N PHE A 392 -21.50 3.60 9.30
CA PHE A 392 -21.22 4.16 7.96
C PHE A 392 -20.15 3.41 7.13
N PRO A 393 -20.27 2.09 6.91
CA PRO A 393 -19.34 1.38 6.05
C PRO A 393 -19.40 1.95 4.63
N LYS A 394 -18.23 2.15 3.99
CA LYS A 394 -18.19 2.59 2.59
C LYS A 394 -18.81 1.54 1.67
N PRO A 395 -19.53 1.94 0.63
CA PRO A 395 -20.00 1.00 -0.38
C PRO A 395 -18.83 0.31 -1.08
N ARG A 396 -18.87 -1.02 -1.18
CA ARG A 396 -17.81 -1.79 -1.86
C ARG A 396 -17.66 -1.41 -3.33
N ASP A 397 -18.76 -1.15 -4.02
CA ASP A 397 -18.74 -0.81 -5.45
C ASP A 397 -18.05 0.54 -5.71
N LEU A 398 -18.08 1.49 -4.75
CA LEU A 398 -17.29 2.72 -4.83
C LEU A 398 -15.81 2.41 -4.85
N VAL A 399 -15.33 1.58 -3.91
CA VAL A 399 -13.92 1.23 -3.82
C VAL A 399 -13.50 0.35 -5.00
N GLY A 400 -14.37 -0.59 -5.42
CA GLY A 400 -14.17 -1.40 -6.62
C GLY A 400 -13.96 -0.55 -7.88
N HIS A 401 -14.76 0.51 -8.03
CA HIS A 401 -14.58 1.48 -9.12
C HIS A 401 -13.21 2.18 -9.07
N LEU A 402 -12.72 2.55 -7.88
CA LEU A 402 -11.40 3.16 -7.72
C LEU A 402 -10.26 2.17 -7.98
N ILE A 403 -10.42 0.91 -7.60
CA ILE A 403 -9.42 -0.14 -7.88
C ILE A 403 -9.25 -0.32 -9.40
N GLN A 404 -10.32 -0.20 -10.16
CA GLN A 404 -10.30 -0.30 -11.62
C GLN A 404 -9.49 0.83 -12.31
N TYR A 405 -9.12 1.91 -11.61
CA TYR A 405 -8.22 2.93 -12.17
C TYR A 405 -6.81 2.39 -12.42
N ALA A 406 -6.41 1.32 -11.76
CA ALA A 406 -5.16 0.63 -12.04
C ALA A 406 -5.20 -0.27 -13.30
N ASN A 407 -6.36 -0.37 -13.96
CA ASN A 407 -6.54 -1.14 -15.20
C ASN A 407 -5.54 -0.65 -16.30
N PRO A 408 -4.95 -1.55 -17.14
CA PRO A 408 -5.32 -2.95 -17.29
C PRO A 408 -4.65 -3.92 -16.30
N ALA A 409 -3.82 -3.45 -15.36
CA ALA A 409 -3.19 -4.33 -14.39
C ALA A 409 -4.24 -5.03 -13.49
N ASN A 410 -4.13 -6.34 -13.36
CA ASN A 410 -4.99 -7.16 -12.52
C ASN A 410 -4.21 -8.12 -11.60
N ASP A 411 -2.89 -7.92 -11.51
CA ASP A 411 -1.97 -8.62 -10.61
C ASP A 411 -1.08 -7.57 -9.93
N PHE A 412 -1.46 -7.14 -8.71
CA PHE A 412 -0.72 -6.15 -7.94
C PHE A 412 -1.06 -6.20 -6.45
N ILE A 413 -0.29 -5.50 -5.63
CA ILE A 413 -0.59 -5.31 -4.22
C ILE A 413 -1.45 -4.06 -4.04
N PHE A 414 -2.63 -4.26 -3.47
CA PHE A 414 -3.54 -3.24 -2.95
C PHE A 414 -3.31 -3.08 -1.45
N MET A 415 -3.33 -1.85 -0.94
CA MET A 415 -3.18 -1.59 0.50
C MET A 415 -4.28 -0.67 1.02
N ASP A 416 -4.82 -1.04 2.20
CA ASP A 416 -5.68 -0.18 3.01
C ASP A 416 -5.23 -0.22 4.47
N PHE A 417 -4.63 0.87 4.95
CA PHE A 417 -4.14 0.95 6.33
C PHE A 417 -5.09 1.70 7.29
N PHE A 418 -6.34 1.90 6.86
CA PHE A 418 -7.50 2.28 7.65
C PHE A 418 -8.68 1.38 7.29
N ALA A 419 -8.47 0.06 7.36
CA ALA A 419 -9.39 -0.93 6.77
C ALA A 419 -10.83 -0.90 7.31
N GLY A 420 -11.03 -0.38 8.53
CA GLY A 420 -12.34 -0.16 9.13
C GLY A 420 -13.22 -1.40 9.08
N SER A 421 -14.32 -1.32 8.37
CA SER A 421 -15.25 -2.45 8.19
C SER A 421 -14.80 -3.49 7.16
N GLY A 422 -13.64 -3.33 6.50
CA GLY A 422 -13.17 -4.24 5.44
C GLY A 422 -13.84 -4.09 4.08
N SER A 423 -14.50 -2.95 3.81
CA SER A 423 -15.20 -2.70 2.53
C SER A 423 -14.27 -2.74 1.33
N SER A 424 -13.05 -2.27 1.48
CA SER A 424 -12.03 -2.23 0.42
C SER A 424 -11.55 -3.62 0.03
N VAL A 425 -11.37 -4.50 1.01
CA VAL A 425 -11.01 -5.91 0.78
C VAL A 425 -12.15 -6.67 0.13
N ASP A 426 -13.40 -6.47 0.59
CA ASP A 426 -14.60 -7.04 -0.03
C ASP A 426 -14.67 -6.66 -1.52
N ALA A 427 -14.46 -5.37 -1.84
CA ALA A 427 -14.43 -4.89 -3.21
C ALA A 427 -13.35 -5.57 -4.06
N LEU A 428 -12.12 -5.71 -3.53
CA LEU A 428 -10.99 -6.34 -4.23
C LEU A 428 -11.25 -7.81 -4.54
N LEU A 429 -11.72 -8.58 -3.53
CA LEU A 429 -11.96 -10.01 -3.69
C LEU A 429 -13.07 -10.28 -4.72
N ARG A 430 -14.15 -9.49 -4.72
CA ARG A 430 -15.20 -9.59 -5.73
C ARG A 430 -14.69 -9.22 -7.12
N LEU A 431 -13.92 -8.15 -7.24
CA LEU A 431 -13.34 -7.76 -8.52
C LEU A 431 -12.42 -8.85 -9.09
N ASN A 432 -11.58 -9.49 -8.25
CA ASN A 432 -10.78 -10.64 -8.67
C ASN A 432 -11.66 -11.81 -9.17
N SER A 433 -12.81 -12.03 -8.52
CA SER A 433 -13.75 -13.07 -8.94
C SER A 433 -14.44 -12.73 -10.28
N GLU A 434 -14.68 -11.46 -10.55
CA GLU A 434 -15.36 -10.98 -11.75
C GLU A 434 -14.44 -10.98 -12.99
N ASP A 435 -13.20 -10.55 -12.82
CA ASP A 435 -12.25 -10.35 -13.94
C ASP A 435 -11.11 -11.37 -14.02
N GLY A 436 -11.07 -12.33 -13.09
CA GLY A 436 -10.02 -13.34 -12.99
C GLY A 436 -8.67 -12.78 -12.52
N GLY A 437 -8.66 -11.61 -11.91
CA GLY A 437 -7.46 -10.97 -11.38
C GLY A 437 -6.85 -11.70 -10.19
N THR A 438 -5.56 -11.47 -9.96
CA THR A 438 -4.76 -12.04 -8.87
C THR A 438 -4.23 -10.96 -7.92
N ARG A 439 -4.99 -9.87 -7.77
CA ARG A 439 -4.63 -8.78 -6.86
C ARG A 439 -4.59 -9.28 -5.44
N ARG A 440 -3.53 -8.92 -4.72
CA ARG A 440 -3.31 -9.25 -3.31
C ARG A 440 -3.62 -8.03 -2.45
N PHE A 441 -4.03 -8.25 -1.20
CA PHE A 441 -4.25 -7.12 -0.29
C PHE A 441 -3.34 -7.15 0.94
N ILE A 442 -3.05 -5.95 1.44
CA ILE A 442 -2.50 -5.70 2.77
C ILE A 442 -3.48 -4.75 3.47
N ALA A 443 -4.24 -5.27 4.42
CA ALA A 443 -5.18 -4.50 5.22
C ALA A 443 -4.64 -4.32 6.64
N VAL A 444 -4.70 -3.09 7.17
CA VAL A 444 -4.25 -2.80 8.53
C VAL A 444 -5.39 -2.13 9.30
N GLN A 445 -5.69 -2.64 10.50
CA GLN A 445 -6.71 -2.08 11.38
C GLN A 445 -6.26 -2.06 12.83
N LEU A 446 -6.43 -0.92 13.47
CA LEU A 446 -6.28 -0.79 14.92
C LEU A 446 -7.42 -1.54 15.62
N PRO A 447 -7.16 -2.32 16.70
CA PRO A 447 -8.20 -2.97 17.50
C PRO A 447 -8.91 -1.96 18.42
N GLU A 448 -9.60 -0.99 17.82
CA GLU A 448 -10.43 -0.04 18.55
C GLU A 448 -11.54 -0.79 19.27
N PRO A 449 -11.75 -0.54 20.59
CA PRO A 449 -12.80 -1.20 21.34
C PRO A 449 -14.18 -0.83 20.80
N THR A 450 -15.08 -1.80 20.80
CA THR A 450 -16.50 -1.60 20.54
C THR A 450 -17.31 -1.78 21.83
N ASP A 451 -18.55 -1.34 21.86
CA ASP A 451 -19.46 -1.57 23.00
C ASP A 451 -20.14 -2.97 22.94
N ARG A 452 -19.56 -3.93 22.17
CA ARG A 452 -20.15 -5.22 21.88
C ARG A 452 -19.32 -6.37 22.41
N SER A 453 -19.98 -7.35 22.99
CA SER A 453 -19.32 -8.58 23.49
C SER A 453 -19.03 -9.62 22.39
N ASP A 454 -19.79 -9.60 21.29
CA ASP A 454 -19.63 -10.51 20.14
C ASP A 454 -18.49 -10.06 19.18
N PHE A 455 -18.17 -8.78 19.19
CA PHE A 455 -17.06 -8.17 18.46
C PHE A 455 -16.41 -7.08 19.33
N PRO A 456 -15.54 -7.46 20.28
CA PRO A 456 -14.98 -6.50 21.23
C PRO A 456 -14.10 -5.42 20.60
N VAL A 457 -13.56 -5.67 19.39
CA VAL A 457 -12.70 -4.73 18.66
C VAL A 457 -13.04 -4.67 17.17
N ILE A 458 -12.77 -3.52 16.53
CA ILE A 458 -13.09 -3.29 15.11
C ILE A 458 -12.33 -4.25 14.20
N SER A 459 -11.09 -4.60 14.50
CA SER A 459 -10.29 -5.54 13.69
C SER A 459 -10.93 -6.93 13.57
N GLU A 460 -11.72 -7.37 14.56
CA GLU A 460 -12.49 -8.62 14.47
C GLU A 460 -13.66 -8.51 13.50
N ILE A 461 -14.33 -7.33 13.45
CA ILE A 461 -15.36 -7.04 12.47
C ILE A 461 -14.77 -7.10 11.05
N THR A 462 -13.58 -6.49 10.86
CA THR A 462 -12.85 -6.52 9.60
C THR A 462 -12.58 -7.96 9.16
N ARG A 463 -11.99 -8.78 10.04
CA ARG A 463 -11.71 -10.22 9.77
C ARG A 463 -12.98 -11.01 9.49
N ALA A 464 -14.05 -10.76 10.25
CA ALA A 464 -15.33 -11.43 10.05
C ALA A 464 -15.92 -11.15 8.65
N ARG A 465 -15.87 -9.90 8.21
CA ARG A 465 -16.29 -9.53 6.86
C ARG A 465 -15.47 -10.25 5.80
N ILE A 466 -14.14 -10.22 5.89
CA ILE A 466 -13.25 -10.87 4.91
C ILE A 466 -13.56 -12.36 4.82
N ARG A 467 -13.72 -13.06 5.98
CA ARG A 467 -14.10 -14.49 6.01
C ARG A 467 -15.42 -14.74 5.30
N LYS A 468 -16.44 -13.94 5.61
CA LYS A 468 -17.77 -14.09 5.01
C LYS A 468 -17.78 -13.88 3.50
N VAL A 469 -17.06 -12.88 3.01
CA VAL A 469 -16.89 -12.64 1.57
C VAL A 469 -16.18 -13.82 0.92
N GLY A 470 -15.11 -14.33 1.53
CA GLY A 470 -14.39 -15.50 1.02
C GLY A 470 -15.29 -16.75 0.96
N GLU A 471 -16.12 -17.00 1.99
CA GLU A 471 -17.10 -18.08 2.01
C GLU A 471 -18.14 -17.93 0.87
N GLU A 472 -18.70 -16.75 0.68
CA GLU A 472 -19.66 -16.47 -0.41
C GLU A 472 -19.04 -16.73 -1.78
N LEU A 473 -17.82 -16.22 -2.04
CA LEU A 473 -17.16 -16.36 -3.34
C LEU A 473 -16.80 -17.80 -3.65
N ARG A 474 -16.34 -18.57 -2.68
CA ARG A 474 -16.11 -20.04 -2.83
C ARG A 474 -17.40 -20.78 -3.20
N ASN A 475 -18.51 -20.43 -2.56
CA ASN A 475 -19.80 -21.05 -2.83
C ASN A 475 -20.36 -20.69 -4.21
N LEU A 476 -20.12 -19.44 -4.69
CA LEU A 476 -20.57 -18.98 -6.00
C LEU A 476 -19.76 -19.62 -7.15
N SER A 477 -18.48 -19.85 -6.95
CA SER A 477 -17.57 -20.34 -7.99
C SER A 477 -16.62 -21.42 -7.47
N PRO A 478 -17.10 -22.62 -7.15
CA PRO A 478 -16.28 -23.69 -6.55
C PRO A 478 -15.12 -24.18 -7.41
N THR A 479 -15.18 -23.93 -8.72
CA THR A 479 -14.17 -24.35 -9.72
C THR A 479 -13.07 -23.33 -9.93
N ILE A 480 -13.24 -22.09 -9.47
CA ILE A 480 -12.25 -21.03 -9.62
C ILE A 480 -11.37 -21.02 -8.37
N LEU A 481 -10.10 -21.38 -8.53
CA LEU A 481 -9.09 -21.29 -7.48
C LEU A 481 -8.67 -19.82 -7.28
N GLN A 482 -9.50 -19.06 -6.56
CA GLN A 482 -9.19 -17.69 -6.17
C GLN A 482 -8.63 -17.67 -4.74
N ASP A 483 -7.58 -16.86 -4.52
CA ASP A 483 -7.08 -16.59 -3.18
C ASP A 483 -8.04 -15.63 -2.46
N VAL A 484 -8.87 -16.17 -1.56
CA VAL A 484 -9.79 -15.42 -0.70
C VAL A 484 -9.42 -15.57 0.78
N GLY A 485 -8.25 -16.16 1.06
CA GLY A 485 -7.68 -16.29 2.38
C GLY A 485 -6.93 -15.03 2.82
N PHE A 486 -6.40 -15.07 4.05
CA PHE A 486 -5.49 -14.06 4.57
C PHE A 486 -4.67 -14.61 5.74
N ARG A 487 -3.44 -14.15 5.89
CA ARG A 487 -2.63 -14.32 7.09
C ARG A 487 -2.94 -13.20 8.07
N ALA A 488 -3.40 -13.56 9.26
CA ALA A 488 -3.59 -12.62 10.36
C ALA A 488 -2.26 -12.43 11.09
N LEU A 489 -1.85 -11.17 11.27
CA LEU A 489 -0.66 -10.78 12.03
C LEU A 489 -1.05 -9.72 13.05
N LYS A 490 -0.34 -9.68 14.20
CA LYS A 490 -0.56 -8.68 15.26
C LYS A 490 0.73 -7.95 15.60
N LEU A 491 0.64 -6.63 15.73
CA LEU A 491 1.74 -5.80 16.19
C LEU A 491 2.11 -6.15 17.63
N ASP A 492 3.40 -6.27 17.92
CA ASP A 492 3.92 -6.53 19.26
C ASP A 492 5.36 -5.95 19.40
N TYR A 493 5.90 -5.99 20.60
CA TYR A 493 7.31 -5.74 20.83
C TYR A 493 8.18 -6.76 20.10
N SER A 494 9.39 -6.34 19.71
CA SER A 494 10.41 -7.24 19.16
C SER A 494 10.61 -8.47 20.06
N ASN A 495 10.80 -9.62 19.44
CA ASN A 495 11.16 -10.85 20.14
C ASN A 495 12.60 -10.80 20.68
N ILE A 496 13.40 -9.85 20.17
CA ILE A 496 14.79 -9.64 20.57
C ILE A 496 14.83 -8.61 21.70
N ARG A 497 15.35 -9.04 22.84
CA ARG A 497 15.48 -8.20 24.04
C ARG A 497 16.45 -7.04 23.79
N ALA A 498 15.99 -5.81 24.00
CA ALA A 498 16.82 -4.62 23.93
C ALA A 498 17.85 -4.62 25.08
N TRP A 499 19.12 -4.33 24.79
CA TRP A 499 20.15 -4.18 25.81
C TRP A 499 19.86 -2.94 26.68
N ASN A 500 19.40 -3.17 27.91
CA ASN A 500 19.13 -2.12 28.90
C ASN A 500 19.62 -2.58 30.27
N PRO A 501 20.95 -2.63 30.49
CA PRO A 501 21.54 -3.14 31.73
C PRO A 501 21.19 -2.22 32.91
N LYS A 502 20.91 -2.83 34.06
CA LYS A 502 20.73 -2.08 35.32
C LYS A 502 22.10 -1.60 35.80
N PRO A 503 22.35 -0.29 35.93
CA PRO A 503 23.66 0.24 36.36
C PRO A 503 24.12 -0.26 37.72
N THR A 504 23.17 -0.67 38.57
CA THR A 504 23.41 -1.14 39.95
C THR A 504 23.83 -2.62 40.01
N ASP A 505 23.61 -3.40 38.95
CA ASP A 505 23.96 -4.82 38.92
C ASP A 505 24.28 -5.28 37.48
N LEU A 506 25.47 -4.90 37.03
CA LEU A 506 25.94 -5.17 35.69
C LEU A 506 26.19 -6.68 35.46
N ALA A 507 26.69 -7.38 36.51
CA ALA A 507 27.01 -8.80 36.43
C ALA A 507 25.74 -9.66 36.25
N GLN A 508 24.69 -9.39 37.04
CA GLN A 508 23.41 -10.06 36.88
C GLN A 508 22.76 -9.70 35.53
N SER A 509 22.87 -8.43 35.10
CA SER A 509 22.37 -8.01 33.79
C SER A 509 23.03 -8.78 32.65
N VAL A 510 24.34 -9.04 32.71
CA VAL A 510 25.04 -9.87 31.69
C VAL A 510 24.49 -11.30 31.65
N ILE A 511 24.21 -11.87 32.82
CA ILE A 511 23.63 -13.24 32.90
C ILE A 511 22.20 -13.24 32.33
N ASP A 512 21.38 -12.27 32.72
CA ASP A 512 19.99 -12.13 32.28
C ASP A 512 19.87 -11.90 30.74
N TYR A 513 20.93 -11.41 30.10
CA TYR A 513 21.00 -11.17 28.66
C TYR A 513 21.80 -12.22 27.89
N GLN A 514 22.11 -13.37 28.51
CA GLN A 514 22.69 -14.50 27.77
C GLN A 514 21.73 -15.01 26.70
N ASP A 515 20.43 -15.09 27.01
CA ASP A 515 19.38 -15.31 26.02
C ASP A 515 18.76 -13.96 25.57
N ASN A 516 18.98 -13.62 24.31
CA ASN A 516 18.50 -12.38 23.73
C ASN A 516 17.00 -12.41 23.39
N LEU A 517 16.37 -13.57 23.47
CA LEU A 517 14.95 -13.73 23.12
C LEU A 517 14.06 -13.53 24.34
N LEU A 518 12.88 -12.98 24.12
CA LEU A 518 11.86 -12.87 25.15
C LEU A 518 11.27 -14.26 25.47
N GLU A 519 10.98 -14.50 26.75
CA GLU A 519 10.27 -15.72 27.16
C GLU A 519 8.87 -15.80 26.56
N GLY A 520 8.41 -17.02 26.29
CA GLY A 520 7.07 -17.28 25.74
C GLY A 520 6.91 -16.99 24.24
N ARG A 521 8.01 -16.68 23.53
CA ARG A 521 7.99 -16.52 22.07
C ARG A 521 8.19 -17.86 21.36
N THR A 522 7.38 -18.10 20.34
CA THR A 522 7.47 -19.30 19.50
C THR A 522 8.53 -19.15 18.41
N GLU A 523 8.98 -20.26 17.82
CA GLU A 523 9.85 -20.21 16.62
C GLU A 523 9.21 -19.43 15.48
N SER A 524 7.88 -19.54 15.33
CA SER A 524 7.13 -18.78 14.32
C SER A 524 7.18 -17.26 14.56
N ASP A 525 7.06 -16.80 15.81
CA ASP A 525 7.19 -15.38 16.16
C ASP A 525 8.57 -14.84 15.73
N ILE A 526 9.63 -15.58 16.04
CA ILE A 526 11.00 -15.20 15.71
C ILE A 526 11.23 -15.24 14.20
N LEU A 527 10.69 -16.25 13.51
CA LEU A 527 10.83 -16.39 12.06
C LEU A 527 10.17 -15.22 11.32
N TYR A 528 8.96 -14.82 11.71
CA TYR A 528 8.28 -13.68 11.09
C TYR A 528 8.99 -12.34 11.35
N GLU A 529 9.59 -12.18 12.53
CA GLU A 529 10.45 -11.02 12.77
C GLU A 529 11.67 -11.01 11.86
N LEU A 530 12.31 -12.16 11.63
CA LEU A 530 13.42 -12.28 10.67
C LEU A 530 12.98 -11.93 9.25
N LEU A 531 11.77 -12.37 8.80
CA LEU A 531 11.24 -11.99 7.50
C LEU A 531 11.17 -10.47 7.34
N LEU A 532 10.57 -9.78 8.31
CA LEU A 532 10.47 -8.31 8.34
C LEU A 532 11.83 -7.63 8.31
N LYS A 533 12.75 -8.08 9.16
CA LYS A 533 14.07 -7.44 9.35
C LYS A 533 15.00 -7.68 8.16
N LEU A 534 14.84 -8.80 7.46
CA LEU A 534 15.60 -9.13 6.25
C LEU A 534 14.94 -8.64 4.95
N GLY A 535 13.74 -8.07 5.04
CA GLY A 535 13.02 -7.51 3.89
C GLY A 535 12.39 -8.57 2.98
N LEU A 536 12.07 -9.74 3.53
CA LEU A 536 11.37 -10.80 2.80
C LEU A 536 9.85 -10.54 2.82
N ASP A 537 9.15 -11.00 1.79
CA ASP A 537 7.69 -10.95 1.75
C ASP A 537 7.11 -11.84 2.88
N LEU A 538 6.09 -11.35 3.58
CA LEU A 538 5.49 -12.10 4.71
C LEU A 538 4.62 -13.29 4.25
N CYS A 539 4.38 -13.39 2.96
CA CYS A 539 3.64 -14.50 2.35
C CYS A 539 4.55 -15.52 1.65
N VAL A 540 5.88 -15.37 1.73
CA VAL A 540 6.79 -16.35 1.12
C VAL A 540 6.53 -17.77 1.64
N PRO A 541 6.71 -18.80 0.82
CA PRO A 541 6.64 -20.18 1.26
C PRO A 541 7.72 -20.49 2.28
N ILE A 542 7.33 -21.17 3.34
CA ILE A 542 8.20 -21.67 4.40
C ILE A 542 8.14 -23.21 4.38
N ALA A 543 9.25 -23.82 4.03
CA ALA A 543 9.39 -25.26 4.12
C ALA A 543 10.11 -25.64 5.43
N THR A 544 9.74 -26.76 6.03
CA THR A 544 10.32 -27.23 7.28
C THR A 544 10.88 -28.63 7.09
N ARG A 545 12.07 -28.91 7.64
CA ARG A 545 12.70 -30.22 7.60
C ARG A 545 13.34 -30.54 8.96
N GLN A 546 13.29 -31.80 9.37
CA GLN A 546 14.03 -32.30 10.52
C GLN A 546 15.42 -32.78 10.07
N LEU A 547 16.46 -32.21 10.67
CA LEU A 547 17.86 -32.59 10.44
C LEU A 547 18.50 -32.93 11.79
N ALA A 548 19.00 -34.15 11.94
CA ALA A 548 19.58 -34.63 13.21
C ALA A 548 18.65 -34.42 14.43
N GLY A 549 17.34 -34.50 14.24
CA GLY A 549 16.35 -34.24 15.30
C GLY A 549 16.01 -32.77 15.52
N ILE A 550 16.67 -31.85 14.82
CA ILE A 550 16.51 -30.39 14.93
C ILE A 550 15.64 -29.89 13.79
N THR A 551 14.69 -29.00 14.11
CA THR A 551 13.85 -28.35 13.11
C THR A 551 14.62 -27.24 12.39
N LEU A 552 14.66 -27.30 11.06
CA LEU A 552 15.17 -26.26 10.20
C LEU A 552 14.07 -25.71 9.30
N HIS A 553 13.98 -24.40 9.21
CA HIS A 553 13.07 -23.67 8.32
C HIS A 553 13.83 -23.14 7.12
N ALA A 554 13.32 -23.41 5.91
CA ALA A 554 13.79 -22.78 4.66
C ALA A 554 12.72 -21.84 4.12
N VAL A 555 13.07 -20.59 3.97
CA VAL A 555 12.17 -19.50 3.57
C VAL A 555 12.57 -19.02 2.18
N GLY A 556 11.58 -18.75 1.34
CA GLY A 556 11.79 -18.20 0.01
C GLY A 556 12.70 -19.07 -0.87
N GLY A 557 12.49 -20.40 -0.83
CA GLY A 557 13.31 -21.34 -1.59
C GLY A 557 14.77 -21.44 -1.11
N GLY A 558 15.05 -21.15 0.17
CA GLY A 558 16.38 -21.28 0.77
C GLY A 558 17.22 -19.99 0.81
N VAL A 559 16.64 -18.83 0.51
CA VAL A 559 17.29 -17.53 0.71
C VAL A 559 17.55 -17.26 2.20
N LEU A 560 16.63 -17.68 3.08
CA LEU A 560 16.83 -17.72 4.52
C LEU A 560 16.68 -19.17 4.99
N MET A 561 17.66 -19.66 5.76
CA MET A 561 17.60 -20.94 6.47
C MET A 561 17.75 -20.66 7.97
N ALA A 562 16.72 -20.95 8.76
CA ALA A 562 16.67 -20.63 10.18
C ALA A 562 16.57 -21.91 11.03
N CYS A 563 17.51 -22.08 11.97
CA CYS A 563 17.48 -23.07 13.01
C CYS A 563 17.26 -22.36 14.35
N LEU A 564 16.05 -22.47 14.89
CA LEU A 564 15.61 -21.74 16.09
C LEU A 564 15.46 -22.64 17.31
N ALA A 565 15.99 -23.87 17.23
CA ALA A 565 16.00 -24.83 18.32
C ALA A 565 16.64 -24.23 19.59
N PRO A 566 16.12 -24.53 20.78
CA PRO A 566 16.65 -24.01 22.03
C PRO A 566 18.02 -24.58 22.40
N THR A 567 18.37 -25.76 21.88
CA THR A 567 19.66 -26.46 22.13
C THR A 567 20.16 -27.13 20.87
N ILE A 568 21.47 -27.05 20.64
CA ILE A 568 22.21 -27.75 19.58
C ILE A 568 23.42 -28.42 20.24
N ASP A 569 23.41 -29.76 20.32
CA ASP A 569 24.48 -30.50 20.89
C ASP A 569 25.75 -30.45 20.00
N SER A 570 26.93 -30.46 20.60
CA SER A 570 28.21 -30.42 19.86
C SER A 570 28.35 -31.60 18.89
N THR A 571 27.74 -32.75 19.21
CA THR A 571 27.71 -33.95 18.37
C THR A 571 26.80 -33.84 17.14
N GLU A 572 25.86 -32.92 17.15
CA GLU A 572 24.87 -32.69 16.08
C GLU A 572 25.34 -31.66 15.05
N VAL A 573 26.35 -30.86 15.38
CA VAL A 573 26.83 -29.72 14.59
C VAL A 573 27.24 -30.10 13.16
N GLU A 574 28.00 -31.16 12.98
CA GLU A 574 28.47 -31.61 11.67
C GLU A 574 27.31 -32.16 10.82
N ALA A 575 26.43 -32.95 11.43
CA ALA A 575 25.23 -33.49 10.77
C ALA A 575 24.27 -32.37 10.36
N LEU A 576 24.05 -31.37 11.22
CA LEU A 576 23.23 -30.22 10.95
C LEU A 576 23.80 -29.39 9.79
N ALA A 577 25.10 -29.07 9.82
CA ALA A 577 25.76 -28.32 8.76
C ALA A 577 25.68 -29.03 7.40
N THR A 578 25.99 -30.34 7.38
CA THR A 578 25.87 -31.16 6.17
C THR A 578 24.44 -31.22 5.64
N GLY A 579 23.46 -31.35 6.53
CA GLY A 579 22.05 -31.33 6.17
C GLY A 579 21.59 -29.99 5.57
N ILE A 580 22.04 -28.86 6.14
CA ILE A 580 21.78 -27.50 5.61
C ILE A 580 22.36 -27.36 4.19
N ILE A 581 23.60 -27.76 3.98
CA ILE A 581 24.29 -27.69 2.69
C ILE A 581 23.57 -28.53 1.63
N ALA A 582 23.19 -29.78 2.01
CA ALA A 582 22.45 -30.66 1.11
C ALA A 582 21.08 -30.07 0.73
N TRP A 583 20.35 -29.57 1.71
CA TRP A 583 19.02 -28.99 1.45
C TRP A 583 19.09 -27.68 0.65
N ARG A 584 20.05 -26.81 0.93
CA ARG A 584 20.31 -25.63 0.09
C ARG A 584 20.56 -26.00 -1.37
N LYS A 585 21.35 -27.05 -1.60
CA LYS A 585 21.64 -27.55 -2.95
C LYS A 585 20.40 -28.07 -3.65
N GLU A 586 19.50 -28.75 -2.95
CA GLU A 586 18.20 -29.21 -3.47
C GLU A 586 17.28 -28.03 -3.83
N LEU A 587 17.22 -27.02 -2.97
CA LEU A 587 16.38 -25.84 -3.15
C LEU A 587 16.88 -24.91 -4.26
N ALA A 588 18.20 -24.90 -4.53
CA ALA A 588 18.85 -24.08 -5.55
C ALA A 588 18.40 -22.60 -5.52
N PRO A 589 18.57 -21.89 -4.38
CA PRO A 589 18.10 -20.52 -4.22
C PRO A 589 18.67 -19.60 -5.31
N ALA A 590 17.86 -18.64 -5.78
CA ALA A 590 18.24 -17.70 -6.83
C ALA A 590 19.29 -16.65 -6.37
N GLY A 591 19.56 -16.57 -5.07
CA GLY A 591 20.52 -15.63 -4.47
C GLY A 591 21.31 -16.24 -3.34
N ASP A 592 22.02 -15.39 -2.60
CA ASP A 592 22.81 -15.80 -1.44
C ASP A 592 21.88 -16.31 -0.33
N THR A 593 22.33 -17.38 0.35
CA THR A 593 21.63 -17.92 1.52
C THR A 593 22.14 -17.25 2.79
N THR A 594 21.22 -16.78 3.61
CA THR A 594 21.50 -16.38 5.00
C THR A 594 21.10 -17.51 5.93
N CYS A 595 22.03 -17.97 6.78
CA CYS A 595 21.72 -18.91 7.85
C CYS A 595 21.62 -18.18 9.18
N VAL A 596 20.56 -18.44 9.94
CA VAL A 596 20.31 -17.84 11.26
C VAL A 596 20.14 -18.94 12.31
N PHE A 597 20.84 -18.80 13.43
CA PHE A 597 20.81 -19.71 14.55
C PHE A 597 20.50 -18.95 15.84
N ARG A 598 19.91 -19.64 16.83
CA ARG A 598 19.79 -19.09 18.17
C ARG A 598 21.13 -19.13 18.88
N ASP A 599 21.63 -17.98 19.38
CA ASP A 599 22.95 -17.85 20.00
C ASP A 599 23.10 -18.72 21.24
N SER A 600 22.07 -18.71 22.09
CA SER A 600 22.01 -19.50 23.34
C SER A 600 21.82 -21.00 23.11
N ALA A 601 21.58 -21.46 21.88
CA ALA A 601 21.39 -22.88 21.59
C ALA A 601 22.68 -23.71 21.62
N PHE A 602 23.84 -23.06 21.38
CA PHE A 602 25.11 -23.75 21.32
C PHE A 602 25.66 -24.04 22.71
N ALA A 603 26.15 -25.27 22.92
CA ALA A 603 26.75 -25.68 24.18
C ALA A 603 28.05 -24.88 24.50
N ASP A 604 28.80 -24.48 23.46
CA ASP A 604 30.01 -23.70 23.58
C ASP A 604 30.36 -22.95 22.28
N ASP A 605 31.33 -22.04 22.35
CA ASP A 605 31.83 -21.27 21.23
C ASP A 605 32.54 -22.11 20.16
N ILE A 606 33.02 -23.29 20.52
CA ILE A 606 33.72 -24.21 19.60
C ILE A 606 32.67 -24.79 18.63
N ALA A 607 31.54 -25.29 19.15
CA ALA A 607 30.43 -25.80 18.35
C ALA A 607 29.92 -24.76 17.35
N LYS A 608 29.77 -23.53 17.82
CA LYS A 608 29.34 -22.37 17.01
C LYS A 608 30.35 -22.01 15.91
N THR A 609 31.65 -22.03 16.24
CA THR A 609 32.73 -21.74 15.29
C THR A 609 32.83 -22.84 14.23
N ASN A 610 32.74 -24.10 14.64
CA ASN A 610 32.82 -25.24 13.74
C ASN A 610 31.67 -25.24 12.74
N LEU A 611 30.43 -25.02 13.19
CA LEU A 611 29.27 -24.90 12.30
C LEU A 611 29.47 -23.80 11.26
N THR A 612 29.91 -22.62 11.70
CA THR A 612 30.18 -21.49 10.82
C THR A 612 31.24 -21.83 9.77
N ALA A 613 32.38 -22.41 10.19
CA ALA A 613 33.47 -22.78 9.29
C ALA A 613 33.01 -23.79 8.21
N ILE A 614 32.22 -24.80 8.59
CA ILE A 614 31.69 -25.79 7.64
C ILE A 614 30.76 -25.12 6.62
N LEU A 615 29.86 -24.24 7.05
CA LEU A 615 28.93 -23.53 6.17
C LEU A 615 29.66 -22.59 5.21
N GLU A 616 30.64 -21.82 5.70
CA GLU A 616 31.45 -20.90 4.90
C GLU A 616 32.29 -21.62 3.84
N GLN A 617 32.92 -22.79 4.19
CA GLN A 617 33.64 -23.63 3.24
C GLN A 617 32.76 -24.10 2.07
N HIS A 618 31.45 -24.22 2.27
CA HIS A 618 30.47 -24.62 1.24
C HIS A 618 29.75 -23.45 0.61
N GLY A 619 30.27 -22.22 0.76
CA GLY A 619 29.74 -21.03 0.07
C GLY A 619 28.54 -20.36 0.71
N ILE A 620 28.30 -20.62 2.01
CA ILE A 620 27.29 -19.91 2.81
C ILE A 620 28.02 -18.88 3.68
N GLN A 621 28.24 -17.68 3.16
CA GLN A 621 29.02 -16.64 3.84
C GLN A 621 28.20 -15.85 4.88
N ASN A 622 26.88 -15.81 4.74
CA ASN A 622 26.01 -15.05 5.63
C ASN A 622 25.48 -15.96 6.76
N VAL A 623 26.30 -16.14 7.80
CA VAL A 623 25.94 -16.90 8.99
C VAL A 623 25.78 -15.95 10.17
N ARG A 624 24.60 -15.93 10.80
CA ARG A 624 24.20 -15.02 11.89
C ARG A 624 23.72 -15.81 13.10
N SER A 625 23.77 -15.19 14.28
CA SER A 625 23.11 -15.69 15.48
C SER A 625 22.20 -14.62 16.10
N LEU A 626 21.09 -15.08 16.70
CA LEU A 626 20.11 -14.26 17.45
C LEU A 626 20.43 -14.32 18.92
#